data_ef142194e3468b332edc75832ecd1d92
#
_entry.id   ef142194e3468b332edc75832ecd1d92
#
_cell.length_a   1.000
_cell.length_b   1.000
_cell.length_c   1.000
_cell.angle_alpha   90.00
_cell.angle_beta   90.00
_cell.angle_gamma   90.00
#
_symmetry.space_group_name_H-M   'P 1'
#
loop_
_entity.id
_entity.type
_entity.pdbx_description
1 polymer ?
#
loop_
_entity_poly.entity_id
_entity_poly.type
_entity_poly.pdbx_seq_one_letter_code
_entity_poly.pdbx_strand_id
1 'polypeptide(L)'
;PNHTGNEEYNFFMAVVFPESHLKIIDYNRVVKDLNGLSPEEFIKRVEDDFIVEKVGKEIYTPNALHNFSMYIGGEWYSLTAKEGRYNDEDPIGVLDVTILSDLVLDKILDIKDLRTSKRIDFVGGIRGLGELSKRVDSGEMVVAFALYPVSMKQLVDIADSGNIMPPKTTWFEPKLRSGLAIHELK
;
A
#
# COMPACT_ATOMS: atom_id res chain seq x y z
N PRO A 1 -44.59 -9.65 -7.36
CA PRO A 1 -44.21 -10.69 -6.44
C PRO A 1 -44.20 -10.13 -5.03
N ASN A 2 -44.87 -10.82 -4.11
CA ASN A 2 -44.90 -10.41 -2.72
C ASN A 2 -43.57 -10.78 -2.04
N HIS A 3 -42.70 -9.80 -1.86
CA HIS A 3 -41.49 -9.97 -1.06
C HIS A 3 -41.88 -10.16 0.40
N THR A 4 -41.39 -11.24 1.00
CA THR A 4 -41.57 -11.57 2.43
C THR A 4 -40.41 -11.14 3.30
N GLY A 5 -39.25 -10.87 2.69
CA GLY A 5 -37.99 -10.55 3.35
C GLY A 5 -37.16 -11.79 3.71
N ASN A 6 -37.74 -13.00 3.53
CA ASN A 6 -37.07 -14.26 3.88
C ASN A 6 -36.53 -15.02 2.68
N GLU A 7 -36.55 -14.40 1.52
CA GLU A 7 -35.98 -15.00 0.31
C GLU A 7 -34.46 -15.04 0.41
N GLU A 8 -33.86 -16.13 -0.09
CA GLU A 8 -32.39 -16.38 0.02
C GLU A 8 -31.54 -15.25 -0.56
N TYR A 9 -32.01 -14.54 -1.58
CA TYR A 9 -31.31 -13.41 -2.17
C TYR A 9 -31.25 -12.16 -1.25
N ASN A 10 -32.01 -12.14 -0.14
CA ASN A 10 -31.91 -11.10 0.89
C ASN A 10 -30.77 -11.36 1.89
N PHE A 11 -30.12 -12.51 1.81
CA PHE A 11 -29.02 -12.91 2.68
C PHE A 11 -27.74 -13.03 1.89
N PHE A 12 -26.62 -12.84 2.57
CA PHE A 12 -25.30 -13.15 2.03
C PHE A 12 -24.47 -13.90 3.08
N MET A 13 -23.61 -14.75 2.61
CA MET A 13 -22.71 -15.48 3.48
C MET A 13 -21.65 -14.57 4.04
N ALA A 14 -21.51 -14.50 5.35
CA ALA A 14 -20.49 -13.75 6.05
C ALA A 14 -19.65 -14.67 6.93
N VAL A 15 -18.37 -14.36 7.05
CA VAL A 15 -17.47 -14.99 8.00
C VAL A 15 -16.97 -13.93 8.98
N VAL A 16 -17.15 -14.19 10.27
CA VAL A 16 -16.73 -13.29 11.34
C VAL A 16 -15.48 -13.84 12.00
N PHE A 17 -14.46 -13.03 12.09
CA PHE A 17 -13.20 -13.35 12.78
C PHE A 17 -13.01 -12.41 13.97
N PRO A 18 -12.51 -12.90 15.12
CA PRO A 18 -11.91 -12.04 16.13
C PRO A 18 -10.75 -11.23 15.52
N GLU A 19 -10.60 -9.99 15.91
CA GLU A 19 -9.49 -9.13 15.45
C GLU A 19 -8.13 -9.81 15.61
N SER A 20 -7.92 -10.51 16.73
CA SER A 20 -6.68 -11.23 17.03
C SER A 20 -6.34 -12.37 16.05
N HIS A 21 -7.30 -12.80 15.23
CA HIS A 21 -7.10 -13.80 14.20
C HIS A 21 -6.77 -13.21 12.83
N LEU A 22 -6.84 -11.89 12.69
CA LEU A 22 -6.54 -11.18 11.45
C LEU A 22 -5.18 -10.49 11.55
N LYS A 23 -4.38 -10.60 10.52
CA LYS A 23 -3.15 -9.84 10.34
C LYS A 23 -3.27 -9.00 9.09
N ILE A 24 -3.06 -7.69 9.25
CA ILE A 24 -2.86 -6.80 8.11
C ILE A 24 -1.36 -6.73 7.87
N ILE A 25 -0.93 -7.04 6.66
CA ILE A 25 0.44 -6.87 6.21
C ILE A 25 0.51 -5.82 5.11
N ASP A 26 1.71 -5.34 4.87
CA ASP A 26 2.00 -4.28 3.92
C ASP A 26 1.59 -4.64 2.48
N TYR A 27 1.30 -3.62 1.71
CA TYR A 27 1.09 -3.71 0.27
C TYR A 27 2.05 -2.74 -0.40
N ASN A 28 3.12 -3.29 -0.99
CA ASN A 28 4.26 -2.52 -1.49
C ASN A 28 4.04 -2.09 -2.94
N ARG A 29 4.82 -1.10 -3.41
CA ARG A 29 4.74 -0.53 -4.76
C ARG A 29 6.04 -0.72 -5.49
N VAL A 30 5.95 -0.98 -6.80
CA VAL A 30 7.08 -1.02 -7.72
C VAL A 30 6.74 -0.23 -8.97
N VAL A 31 7.68 0.55 -9.49
CA VAL A 31 7.44 1.49 -10.58
C VAL A 31 8.46 1.28 -11.70
N LYS A 32 7.98 1.36 -12.95
CA LYS A 32 8.75 1.01 -14.16
C LYS A 32 9.72 2.07 -14.63
N ASP A 33 9.49 3.33 -14.27
CA ASP A 33 10.33 4.44 -14.73
C ASP A 33 10.27 5.62 -13.76
N LEU A 34 11.20 6.54 -13.88
CA LEU A 34 11.33 7.71 -13.03
C LEU A 34 10.82 9.01 -13.69
N ASN A 35 9.89 8.91 -14.64
CA ASN A 35 9.35 10.06 -15.34
C ASN A 35 10.43 10.94 -16.00
N GLY A 36 11.44 10.29 -16.60
CA GLY A 36 12.55 10.96 -17.30
C GLY A 36 13.68 11.46 -16.40
N LEU A 37 13.59 11.26 -15.09
CA LEU A 37 14.65 11.64 -14.15
C LEU A 37 15.74 10.57 -14.07
N SER A 38 16.98 10.99 -13.77
CA SER A 38 18.01 10.07 -13.30
C SER A 38 17.71 9.61 -11.86
N PRO A 39 18.30 8.50 -11.39
CA PRO A 39 18.15 8.08 -9.99
C PRO A 39 18.53 9.16 -8.98
N GLU A 40 19.61 9.88 -9.23
CA GLU A 40 20.11 10.96 -8.37
C GLU A 40 19.15 12.15 -8.34
N GLU A 41 18.62 12.56 -9.49
CA GLU A 41 17.60 13.62 -9.58
C GLU A 41 16.31 13.23 -8.88
N PHE A 42 15.90 11.95 -9.02
CA PHE A 42 14.73 11.42 -8.35
C PHE A 42 14.89 11.46 -6.82
N ILE A 43 16.00 10.93 -6.29
CA ILE A 43 16.30 10.95 -4.86
C ILE A 43 16.28 12.38 -4.33
N LYS A 44 16.91 13.32 -5.04
CA LYS A 44 16.93 14.74 -4.66
C LYS A 44 15.54 15.35 -4.60
N ARG A 45 14.62 14.98 -5.49
CA ARG A 45 13.21 15.43 -5.41
C ARG A 45 12.46 14.80 -4.25
N VAL A 46 12.74 13.55 -3.92
CA VAL A 46 12.15 12.87 -2.74
C VAL A 46 12.59 13.57 -1.45
N GLU A 47 13.83 14.09 -1.40
CA GLU A 47 14.34 14.86 -0.26
C GLU A 47 13.58 16.16 0.02
N ASP A 48 12.76 16.68 -0.91
CA ASP A 48 11.93 17.86 -0.64
C ASP A 48 10.88 17.57 0.45
N ASP A 49 10.30 16.38 0.46
CA ASP A 49 9.20 16.01 1.34
C ASP A 49 9.59 14.95 2.38
N PHE A 50 10.72 14.26 2.20
CA PHE A 50 11.19 13.19 3.08
C PHE A 50 12.60 13.47 3.61
N ILE A 51 12.91 12.94 4.79
CA ILE A 51 14.28 12.72 5.24
C ILE A 51 14.71 11.41 4.59
N VAL A 52 15.77 11.45 3.79
CA VAL A 52 16.30 10.30 3.03
C VAL A 52 17.63 9.88 3.60
N GLU A 53 17.74 8.64 4.04
CA GLU A 53 18.99 8.06 4.56
C GLU A 53 19.35 6.82 3.75
N LYS A 54 20.57 6.79 3.24
CA LYS A 54 21.10 5.64 2.52
C LYS A 54 21.45 4.53 3.50
N VAL A 55 20.83 3.36 3.35
CA VAL A 55 21.09 2.15 4.15
C VAL A 55 22.16 1.27 3.48
N GLY A 56 22.14 1.21 2.15
CA GLY A 56 23.06 0.38 1.37
C GLY A 56 22.40 -0.89 0.85
N LYS A 57 23.12 -2.01 0.88
CA LYS A 57 22.65 -3.28 0.26
C LYS A 57 21.75 -4.12 1.17
N GLU A 58 21.74 -3.84 2.45
CA GLU A 58 20.92 -4.58 3.40
C GLU A 58 19.46 -4.12 3.31
N ILE A 59 18.54 -5.09 3.39
CA ILE A 59 17.10 -4.80 3.35
C ILE A 59 16.73 -3.93 4.55
N TYR A 60 16.15 -2.77 4.29
CA TYR A 60 15.56 -1.93 5.30
C TYR A 60 14.05 -2.18 5.37
N THR A 61 13.55 -2.50 6.56
CA THR A 61 12.12 -2.70 6.81
C THR A 61 11.55 -1.48 7.53
N PRO A 62 10.47 -0.85 7.02
CA PRO A 62 9.79 0.22 7.73
C PRO A 62 9.41 -0.23 9.14
N ASN A 63 9.65 0.61 10.15
CA ASN A 63 9.49 0.25 11.55
C ASN A 63 8.45 1.10 12.31
N ALA A 64 7.89 2.11 11.66
CA ALA A 64 6.88 3.01 12.22
C ALA A 64 6.00 3.60 11.11
N LEU A 65 4.89 4.25 11.49
CA LEU A 65 4.11 5.08 10.59
C LEU A 65 4.98 6.22 10.03
N HIS A 66 4.71 6.61 8.78
CA HIS A 66 5.41 7.65 8.01
C HIS A 66 6.88 7.33 7.72
N ASN A 67 7.27 6.08 7.96
CA ASN A 67 8.56 5.54 7.59
C ASN A 67 8.40 4.51 6.46
N PHE A 68 9.19 4.67 5.40
CA PHE A 68 9.13 3.87 4.18
C PHE A 68 10.51 3.32 3.87
N SER A 69 10.57 2.25 3.09
CA SER A 69 11.78 1.85 2.39
C SER A 69 11.68 2.21 0.92
N MET A 70 12.78 2.62 0.33
CA MET A 70 12.94 2.76 -1.11
C MET A 70 14.13 1.91 -1.57
N TYR A 71 13.94 1.16 -2.65
CA TYR A 71 15.02 0.44 -3.32
C TYR A 71 15.18 0.97 -4.73
N ILE A 72 16.36 1.50 -5.04
CA ILE A 72 16.72 2.08 -6.33
C ILE A 72 18.22 1.95 -6.58
N GLY A 73 18.63 1.67 -7.81
CA GLY A 73 20.04 1.60 -8.18
C GLY A 73 20.86 0.55 -7.41
N GLY A 74 20.21 -0.53 -6.95
CA GLY A 74 20.88 -1.61 -6.21
C GLY A 74 21.07 -1.33 -4.72
N GLU A 75 20.43 -0.29 -4.16
CA GLU A 75 20.58 0.13 -2.78
C GLU A 75 19.26 0.48 -2.10
N TRP A 76 19.19 0.22 -0.80
CA TRP A 76 18.07 0.57 0.06
C TRP A 76 18.28 1.92 0.71
N TYR A 77 17.18 2.63 0.87
CA TYR A 77 17.07 3.91 1.56
C TYR A 77 15.93 3.86 2.56
N SER A 78 16.12 4.49 3.72
CA SER A 78 15.06 4.84 4.63
C SER A 78 14.49 6.19 4.23
N LEU A 79 13.17 6.29 4.17
CA LEU A 79 12.45 7.55 3.94
C LEU A 79 11.57 7.83 5.15
N THR A 80 11.68 9.01 5.73
CA THR A 80 10.75 9.47 6.78
C THR A 80 10.05 10.73 6.31
N ALA A 81 8.72 10.70 6.23
CA ALA A 81 7.96 11.87 5.81
C ALA A 81 8.18 13.04 6.78
N LYS A 82 8.45 14.23 6.23
CA LYS A 82 8.67 15.42 7.04
C LYS A 82 7.36 15.90 7.66
N GLU A 83 7.42 16.44 8.86
CA GLU A 83 6.28 17.08 9.52
C GLU A 83 5.67 18.19 8.64
N GLY A 84 4.34 18.29 8.66
CA GLY A 84 3.59 19.26 7.85
C GLY A 84 3.48 18.91 6.36
N ARG A 85 3.95 17.73 5.93
CA ARG A 85 3.78 17.23 4.56
C ARG A 85 2.56 16.33 4.38
N TYR A 86 1.90 15.98 5.44
CA TYR A 86 0.65 15.20 5.47
C TYR A 86 -0.29 15.78 6.52
N ASN A 87 -1.57 15.41 6.45
CA ASN A 87 -2.59 15.91 7.37
C ASN A 87 -2.92 14.85 8.42
N ASP A 88 -2.46 15.06 9.65
CA ASP A 88 -2.71 14.16 10.78
C ASP A 88 -4.19 14.09 11.21
N GLU A 89 -4.99 15.12 10.90
CA GLU A 89 -6.41 15.19 11.24
C GLU A 89 -7.31 14.49 10.21
N ASP A 90 -6.79 14.20 9.02
CA ASP A 90 -7.52 13.49 7.96
C ASP A 90 -7.21 11.99 8.02
N PRO A 91 -8.19 11.12 8.33
CA PRO A 91 -7.96 9.68 8.44
C PRO A 91 -7.47 9.02 7.13
N ILE A 92 -7.67 9.67 5.98
CA ILE A 92 -7.12 9.22 4.70
C ILE A 92 -5.76 9.87 4.43
N GLY A 93 -5.64 11.17 4.69
CA GLY A 93 -4.41 11.95 4.44
C GLY A 93 -3.21 11.49 5.26
N VAL A 94 -3.45 10.95 6.45
CA VAL A 94 -2.41 10.43 7.36
C VAL A 94 -1.89 9.05 6.98
N LEU A 95 -2.54 8.35 6.04
CA LEU A 95 -2.11 7.02 5.62
C LEU A 95 -0.80 7.06 4.81
N ASP A 96 0.10 6.16 5.12
CA ASP A 96 1.37 6.01 4.39
C ASP A 96 1.15 5.81 2.88
N VAL A 97 0.08 5.09 2.50
CA VAL A 97 -0.27 4.92 1.09
C VAL A 97 -0.68 6.22 0.42
N THR A 98 -1.35 7.12 1.13
CA THR A 98 -1.74 8.45 0.62
C THR A 98 -0.52 9.35 0.53
N ILE A 99 0.28 9.41 1.59
CA ILE A 99 1.53 10.20 1.63
C ILE A 99 2.45 9.83 0.46
N LEU A 100 2.69 8.52 0.25
CA LEU A 100 3.52 8.07 -0.87
C LEU A 100 2.87 8.41 -2.22
N SER A 101 1.54 8.25 -2.33
CA SER A 101 0.82 8.54 -3.58
C SER A 101 0.91 10.01 -3.95
N ASP A 102 0.65 10.90 -3.01
CA ASP A 102 0.59 12.33 -3.27
C ASP A 102 1.98 12.94 -3.47
N LEU A 103 2.94 12.58 -2.59
CA LEU A 103 4.25 13.23 -2.56
C LEU A 103 5.26 12.63 -3.55
N VAL A 104 5.09 11.35 -3.92
CA VAL A 104 6.03 10.67 -4.82
C VAL A 104 5.38 10.24 -6.12
N LEU A 105 4.28 9.46 -6.04
CA LEU A 105 3.73 8.85 -7.25
C LEU A 105 3.06 9.88 -8.16
N ASP A 106 2.27 10.80 -7.62
CA ASP A 106 1.67 11.89 -8.40
C ASP A 106 2.67 13.03 -8.63
N LYS A 107 3.17 13.63 -7.56
CA LYS A 107 3.97 14.85 -7.62
C LYS A 107 5.26 14.71 -8.43
N ILE A 108 5.98 13.58 -8.30
CA ILE A 108 7.29 13.37 -8.93
C ILE A 108 7.16 12.50 -10.19
N LEU A 109 6.41 11.39 -10.08
CA LEU A 109 6.33 10.39 -11.14
C LEU A 109 5.15 10.59 -12.09
N ASP A 110 4.25 11.57 -11.82
CA ASP A 110 3.02 11.84 -12.61
C ASP A 110 2.13 10.59 -12.80
N ILE A 111 2.03 9.78 -11.73
CA ILE A 111 1.15 8.60 -11.67
C ILE A 111 -0.08 8.97 -10.83
N LYS A 112 -1.13 9.47 -11.48
CA LYS A 112 -2.33 10.01 -10.84
C LYS A 112 -3.37 8.96 -10.47
N ASP A 113 -3.54 7.95 -11.30
CA ASP A 113 -4.49 6.86 -11.05
C ASP A 113 -3.76 5.52 -10.94
N LEU A 114 -3.63 5.04 -9.72
CA LEU A 114 -2.96 3.78 -9.40
C LEU A 114 -3.68 2.54 -9.94
N ARG A 115 -4.98 2.64 -10.29
CA ARG A 115 -5.79 1.51 -10.76
C ARG A 115 -5.60 1.26 -12.26
N THR A 116 -5.34 2.31 -13.01
CA THR A 116 -5.29 2.25 -14.48
C THR A 116 -3.87 2.39 -15.04
N SER A 117 -2.96 2.96 -14.27
CA SER A 117 -1.57 3.14 -14.69
C SER A 117 -0.85 1.80 -14.87
N LYS A 118 -0.23 1.62 -16.03
CA LYS A 118 0.62 0.46 -16.35
C LYS A 118 2.08 0.65 -15.91
N ARG A 119 2.41 1.81 -15.35
CA ARG A 119 3.75 2.16 -14.87
C ARG A 119 4.00 1.71 -13.44
N ILE A 120 2.96 1.36 -12.70
CA ILE A 120 3.03 0.88 -11.32
C ILE A 120 2.47 -0.52 -11.20
N ASP A 121 3.03 -1.32 -10.30
CA ASP A 121 2.49 -2.60 -9.87
C ASP A 121 2.62 -2.77 -8.35
N PHE A 122 1.96 -3.78 -7.80
CA PHE A 122 1.79 -3.96 -6.36
C PHE A 122 2.34 -5.31 -5.92
N VAL A 123 3.05 -5.32 -4.80
CA VAL A 123 3.65 -6.51 -4.21
C VAL A 123 3.13 -6.68 -2.78
N GLY A 124 2.30 -7.72 -2.57
CA GLY A 124 1.82 -8.04 -1.21
C GLY A 124 2.98 -8.46 -0.31
N GLY A 125 2.99 -7.98 0.93
CA GLY A 125 4.05 -8.22 1.91
C GLY A 125 4.34 -9.69 2.20
N ILE A 126 3.38 -10.59 1.89
CA ILE A 126 3.59 -12.04 1.99
C ILE A 126 4.77 -12.54 1.13
N ARG A 127 5.16 -11.81 0.09
CA ARG A 127 6.32 -12.14 -0.75
C ARG A 127 7.66 -11.70 -0.15
N GLY A 128 7.61 -10.89 0.91
CA GLY A 128 8.79 -10.28 1.53
C GLY A 128 9.43 -9.17 0.70
N LEU A 129 10.28 -8.39 1.35
CA LEU A 129 10.94 -7.23 0.72
C LEU A 129 12.00 -7.63 -0.34
N GLY A 130 12.53 -8.85 -0.26
CA GLY A 130 13.45 -9.37 -1.28
C GLY A 130 12.82 -9.47 -2.68
N GLU A 131 11.48 -9.57 -2.79
CA GLU A 131 10.81 -9.52 -4.09
C GLU A 131 10.91 -8.13 -4.72
N LEU A 132 10.97 -7.08 -3.92
CA LEU A 132 11.10 -5.70 -4.39
C LEU A 132 12.47 -5.48 -5.07
N SER A 133 13.55 -5.83 -4.36
CA SER A 133 14.90 -5.73 -4.93
C SER A 133 15.06 -6.60 -6.16
N LYS A 134 14.55 -7.84 -6.13
CA LYS A 134 14.60 -8.75 -7.28
C LYS A 134 13.94 -8.16 -8.54
N ARG A 135 12.77 -7.53 -8.42
CA ARG A 135 12.07 -6.92 -9.56
C ARG A 135 12.79 -5.69 -10.11
N VAL A 136 13.48 -4.94 -9.25
CA VAL A 136 14.30 -3.80 -9.69
C VAL A 136 15.59 -4.29 -10.33
N ASP A 137 16.30 -5.23 -9.70
CA ASP A 137 17.59 -5.76 -10.19
C ASP A 137 17.43 -6.52 -11.52
N SER A 138 16.26 -7.12 -11.78
CA SER A 138 15.96 -7.76 -13.06
C SER A 138 15.72 -6.77 -14.20
N GLY A 139 15.58 -5.47 -13.91
CA GLY A 139 15.22 -4.44 -14.89
C GLY A 139 13.73 -4.41 -15.25
N GLU A 140 12.88 -5.21 -14.59
CA GLU A 140 11.43 -5.16 -14.76
C GLU A 140 10.87 -3.83 -14.22
N MET A 141 11.43 -3.37 -13.11
CA MET A 141 11.09 -2.13 -12.43
C MET A 141 12.35 -1.31 -12.19
N VAL A 142 12.19 0.00 -11.92
CA VAL A 142 13.31 0.91 -11.68
C VAL A 142 13.40 1.33 -10.23
N VAL A 143 12.26 1.43 -9.54
CA VAL A 143 12.20 1.78 -8.11
C VAL A 143 11.11 0.98 -7.42
N ALA A 144 11.34 0.65 -6.17
CA ALA A 144 10.39 -0.02 -5.30
C ALA A 144 10.25 0.70 -3.97
N PHE A 145 9.03 0.64 -3.38
CA PHE A 145 8.72 1.22 -2.08
C PHE A 145 8.06 0.18 -1.19
N ALA A 146 8.57 0.03 0.02
CA ALA A 146 7.89 -0.71 1.07
C ALA A 146 7.24 0.27 2.06
N LEU A 147 6.05 -0.09 2.52
CA LEU A 147 5.25 0.71 3.44
C LEU A 147 5.12 0.01 4.79
N TYR A 148 4.90 0.80 5.84
CA TYR A 148 4.49 0.24 7.12
C TYR A 148 3.03 -0.26 7.01
N PRO A 149 2.69 -1.43 7.59
CA PRO A 149 1.33 -1.96 7.52
C PRO A 149 0.31 -1.03 8.20
N VAL A 150 -0.86 -0.88 7.58
CA VAL A 150 -1.99 -0.18 8.19
C VAL A 150 -2.46 -0.95 9.41
N SER A 151 -2.77 -0.24 10.49
CA SER A 151 -3.32 -0.83 11.70
C SER A 151 -4.83 -1.11 11.56
N MET A 152 -5.34 -2.05 12.36
CA MET A 152 -6.79 -2.29 12.44
C MET A 152 -7.53 -1.04 12.90
N LYS A 153 -6.93 -0.25 13.81
CA LYS A 153 -7.51 1.01 14.27
C LYS A 153 -7.70 2.00 13.12
N GLN A 154 -6.68 2.21 12.28
CA GLN A 154 -6.81 3.10 11.12
C GLN A 154 -7.92 2.64 10.16
N LEU A 155 -8.06 1.31 9.95
CA LEU A 155 -9.14 0.76 9.12
C LEU A 155 -10.51 1.09 9.69
N VAL A 156 -10.71 0.92 11.00
CA VAL A 156 -11.97 1.21 11.69
C VAL A 156 -12.26 2.71 11.67
N ASP A 157 -11.28 3.56 11.99
CA ASP A 157 -11.43 5.02 11.97
C ASP A 157 -11.90 5.54 10.59
N ILE A 158 -11.36 4.97 9.50
CA ILE A 158 -11.78 5.32 8.14
C ILE A 158 -13.22 4.87 7.88
N ALA A 159 -13.57 3.64 8.27
CA ALA A 159 -14.91 3.12 8.09
C ALA A 159 -15.97 3.95 8.88
N ASP A 160 -15.65 4.30 10.13
CA ASP A 160 -16.51 5.09 11.00
C ASP A 160 -16.67 6.54 10.52
N SER A 161 -15.65 7.09 9.85
CA SER A 161 -15.71 8.42 9.23
C SER A 161 -16.55 8.46 7.94
N GLY A 162 -17.05 7.30 7.46
CA GLY A 162 -17.78 7.19 6.20
C GLY A 162 -16.91 7.33 4.94
N ASN A 163 -15.59 7.33 5.10
CA ASN A 163 -14.63 7.39 4.01
C ASN A 163 -14.36 6.01 3.41
N ILE A 164 -13.74 5.99 2.24
CA ILE A 164 -13.36 4.77 1.53
C ILE A 164 -11.84 4.64 1.57
N MET A 165 -11.36 3.47 2.02
CA MET A 165 -9.94 3.13 2.01
C MET A 165 -9.37 3.21 0.58
N PRO A 166 -8.22 3.85 0.37
CA PRO A 166 -7.54 3.84 -0.93
C PRO A 166 -7.28 2.41 -1.43
N PRO A 167 -7.22 2.18 -2.75
CA PRO A 167 -7.01 0.85 -3.30
C PRO A 167 -5.62 0.30 -2.92
N LYS A 168 -5.55 -1.03 -2.74
CA LYS A 168 -4.29 -1.73 -2.44
C LYS A 168 -3.57 -1.19 -1.19
N THR A 169 -4.35 -0.87 -0.15
CA THR A 169 -3.83 -0.40 1.15
C THR A 169 -3.57 -1.55 2.10
N THR A 170 -4.43 -2.56 2.10
CA THR A 170 -4.39 -3.67 3.05
C THR A 170 -4.25 -5.02 2.37
N TRP A 171 -3.45 -5.89 2.95
CA TRP A 171 -3.43 -7.31 2.64
C TRP A 171 -3.77 -8.09 3.91
N PHE A 172 -4.96 -8.66 3.94
CA PHE A 172 -5.41 -9.47 5.07
C PHE A 172 -4.91 -10.91 5.00
N GLU A 173 -4.48 -11.46 6.13
CA GLU A 173 -4.25 -12.88 6.36
C GLU A 173 -5.03 -13.32 7.62
N PRO A 174 -5.65 -14.52 7.60
CA PRO A 174 -5.68 -15.51 6.50
C PRO A 174 -6.62 -15.11 5.36
N LYS A 175 -6.33 -15.58 4.15
CA LYS A 175 -7.24 -15.48 3.01
C LYS A 175 -8.27 -16.60 3.06
N LEU A 176 -9.55 -16.26 2.93
CA LEU A 176 -10.61 -17.24 2.77
C LEU A 176 -10.45 -17.95 1.42
N ARG A 177 -10.66 -19.26 1.43
CA ARG A 177 -10.67 -20.07 0.20
C ARG A 177 -12.06 -20.01 -0.42
N SER A 178 -12.12 -19.69 -1.70
CA SER A 178 -13.37 -19.76 -2.47
C SER A 178 -13.84 -21.19 -2.66
N GLY A 179 -15.16 -21.41 -2.67
CA GLY A 179 -15.76 -22.70 -2.97
C GLY A 179 -15.82 -23.72 -1.82
N LEU A 180 -15.38 -23.37 -0.60
CA LEU A 180 -15.55 -24.24 0.59
C LEU A 180 -17.00 -24.21 1.12
N ALA A 181 -17.68 -23.09 0.93
CA ALA A 181 -19.09 -22.93 1.23
C ALA A 181 -19.76 -22.19 0.07
N ILE A 182 -21.02 -22.54 -0.22
CA ILE A 182 -21.81 -21.95 -1.30
C ILE A 182 -23.17 -21.58 -0.73
N HIS A 183 -23.62 -20.35 -0.98
CA HIS A 183 -24.97 -19.90 -0.69
C HIS A 183 -25.80 -19.99 -1.99
N GLU A 184 -26.79 -20.86 -2.02
CA GLU A 184 -27.69 -21.01 -3.17
C GLU A 184 -28.82 -20.01 -3.07
N LEU A 185 -29.01 -19.20 -4.11
CA LEU A 185 -30.12 -18.25 -4.25
C LEU A 185 -31.32 -18.97 -4.91
N LYS A 186 -32.19 -19.56 -4.09
CA LYS A 186 -33.42 -20.24 -4.56
C LYS A 186 -34.67 -19.41 -4.29
#